data_753bbca657cc1940fa10be1e0152b78b
#
_entry.id   753bbca657cc1940fa10be1e0152b78b
#
_cell.length_a   1.000
_cell.length_b   1.000
_cell.length_c   1.000
_cell.angle_alpha   90.00
_cell.angle_beta   90.00
_cell.angle_gamma   90.00
#
_symmetry.space_group_name_H-M   'P 1'
#
loop_
_entity.id
_entity.type
_entity.pdbx_description
1 polymer ?
#
loop_
_entity_poly.entity_id
_entity_poly.type
_entity_poly.pdbx_seq_one_letter_code
_entity_poly.pdbx_strand_id
1 'polypeptide(L)'
;MSKDKNKNVCKNLSFAECELTILRMAVDKAGEKMGKRSVNSPDVQNIINIVEDFIKRKNLICYGGTAINSILPEEDQFYNKDVEIPDYDFFSFDALKDAKELADIYFKKGFTDVEAKSGQHHGTYKVFVNYIAVADITYIPKGIFNALKKDSLRVDGVLYAPPNFLRMSMYLELSRPAGDISRWEKVLKRLLLLNKNYQITDVNCNNVDFQRKMANVENQEIIYETVEKALINQGVVFFGGFANALYSQYMPHQQRQKLEHYADFDVLSNDPETTAEIVKERLIDKGIKNIKIIKQDAVGEIVPEHYEVKIGKDSVLFAYKPIGCHSYNVLISKGKKLKIATIDTMLSLYLAFLYADKDYYNQFIDRILCMSKFLFDVQQKNRLQQKGLLQRFSIICYGHQDSIEEMKAEKAAKYKELKQSGNKKELEEWFLNYKPDDIKNTPTKEIKTYKNKEKKPKKKTIKKRVVNPYDNKSRKNKKWLY
;
A
#
# COMPACT_ATOMS: atom_id res chain seq x y z
N MET A 1 -47.21 -7.86 -3.11
CA MET A 1 -46.70 -8.05 -4.47
C MET A 1 -45.22 -8.48 -4.39
N SER A 2 -44.99 -9.79 -4.14
CA SER A 2 -43.62 -10.31 -3.93
C SER A 2 -43.43 -11.74 -4.46
N LYS A 3 -44.21 -12.19 -5.45
CA LYS A 3 -44.17 -13.60 -5.97
C LYS A 3 -43.47 -13.78 -7.30
N ASP A 4 -43.09 -12.72 -8.04
CA ASP A 4 -42.60 -12.86 -9.41
C ASP A 4 -41.09 -12.65 -9.64
N LYS A 5 -40.33 -12.25 -8.64
CA LYS A 5 -38.86 -12.07 -8.81
C LYS A 5 -38.07 -13.39 -8.83
N ASN A 6 -38.63 -14.49 -8.33
CA ASN A 6 -37.91 -15.77 -8.22
C ASN A 6 -38.02 -16.70 -9.46
N LYS A 7 -38.92 -16.42 -10.40
CA LYS A 7 -39.14 -17.31 -11.58
C LYS A 7 -38.05 -17.23 -12.65
N ASN A 8 -37.13 -16.23 -12.59
CA ASN A 8 -36.16 -16.02 -13.67
C ASN A 8 -34.70 -16.30 -13.30
N VAL A 9 -34.43 -16.65 -12.05
CA VAL A 9 -33.02 -16.75 -11.49
C VAL A 9 -32.25 -17.88 -12.19
N CYS A 10 -32.93 -18.96 -12.57
CA CYS A 10 -32.29 -20.13 -13.21
C CYS A 10 -32.48 -20.22 -14.72
N LYS A 11 -33.04 -19.18 -15.34
CA LYS A 11 -33.26 -19.19 -16.80
C LYS A 11 -31.91 -19.18 -17.53
N ASN A 12 -31.71 -20.14 -18.39
CA ASN A 12 -30.49 -20.39 -19.16
C ASN A 12 -29.26 -20.86 -18.35
N LEU A 13 -29.45 -21.34 -17.12
CA LEU A 13 -28.41 -21.95 -16.32
C LEU A 13 -28.54 -23.48 -16.35
N SER A 14 -27.43 -24.18 -16.28
CA SER A 14 -27.41 -25.62 -16.01
C SER A 14 -27.93 -25.90 -14.61
N PHE A 15 -28.27 -27.15 -14.27
CA PHE A 15 -28.72 -27.54 -12.94
C PHE A 15 -27.72 -27.13 -11.86
N ALA A 16 -26.41 -27.40 -12.06
CA ALA A 16 -25.37 -27.07 -11.11
C ALA A 16 -25.23 -25.54 -10.91
N GLU A 17 -25.28 -24.75 -11.98
CA GLU A 17 -25.19 -23.29 -11.91
C GLU A 17 -26.41 -22.68 -11.19
N CYS A 18 -27.60 -23.25 -11.45
CA CYS A 18 -28.82 -22.85 -10.76
C CYS A 18 -28.76 -23.13 -9.27
N GLU A 19 -28.36 -24.34 -8.86
CA GLU A 19 -28.19 -24.70 -7.45
C GLU A 19 -27.17 -23.76 -6.74
N LEU A 20 -26.02 -23.49 -7.37
CA LEU A 20 -25.02 -22.56 -6.83
C LEU A 20 -25.57 -21.13 -6.72
N THR A 21 -26.37 -20.70 -7.69
CA THR A 21 -26.98 -19.37 -7.66
C THR A 21 -28.00 -19.24 -6.54
N ILE A 22 -28.85 -20.26 -6.36
CA ILE A 22 -29.82 -20.31 -5.25
C ILE A 22 -29.08 -20.31 -3.89
N LEU A 23 -28.01 -21.11 -3.77
CA LEU A 23 -27.20 -21.15 -2.55
C LEU A 23 -26.57 -19.80 -2.25
N ARG A 24 -25.97 -19.14 -3.23
CA ARG A 24 -25.39 -17.78 -3.06
C ARG A 24 -26.44 -16.80 -2.57
N MET A 25 -27.61 -16.76 -3.20
CA MET A 25 -28.71 -15.89 -2.75
C MET A 25 -29.15 -16.17 -1.32
N ALA A 26 -29.16 -17.44 -0.90
CA ALA A 26 -29.50 -17.81 0.46
C ALA A 26 -28.41 -17.39 1.46
N VAL A 27 -27.14 -17.55 1.09
CA VAL A 27 -26.00 -17.12 1.90
C VAL A 27 -25.99 -15.60 2.05
N ASP A 28 -26.17 -14.85 0.96
CA ASP A 28 -26.22 -13.37 0.98
C ASP A 28 -27.36 -12.87 1.88
N LYS A 29 -28.55 -13.47 1.75
CA LYS A 29 -29.70 -13.11 2.60
C LYS A 29 -29.49 -13.46 4.07
N ALA A 30 -28.85 -14.59 4.37
CA ALA A 30 -28.51 -14.97 5.73
C ALA A 30 -27.44 -14.01 6.30
N GLY A 31 -26.41 -13.68 5.52
CA GLY A 31 -25.38 -12.72 5.88
C GLY A 31 -25.95 -11.34 6.17
N GLU A 32 -26.82 -10.82 5.30
CA GLU A 32 -27.51 -9.53 5.52
C GLU A 32 -28.32 -9.54 6.84
N LYS A 33 -29.05 -10.59 7.11
CA LYS A 33 -29.85 -10.70 8.34
C LYS A 33 -28.96 -10.75 9.59
N MET A 34 -27.85 -11.48 9.53
CA MET A 34 -26.88 -11.55 10.63
C MET A 34 -26.19 -10.21 10.84
N GLY A 35 -25.76 -9.56 9.74
CA GLY A 35 -25.15 -8.24 9.77
C GLY A 35 -26.05 -7.19 10.41
N LYS A 36 -27.31 -7.10 9.99
CA LYS A 36 -28.29 -6.18 10.60
C LYS A 36 -28.48 -6.40 12.11
N ARG A 37 -28.45 -7.64 12.57
CA ARG A 37 -28.54 -7.93 14.02
C ARG A 37 -27.28 -7.50 14.75
N SER A 38 -26.10 -7.67 14.15
CA SER A 38 -24.82 -7.30 14.75
C SER A 38 -24.66 -5.78 14.80
N VAL A 39 -24.87 -5.08 13.71
CA VAL A 39 -24.71 -3.63 13.62
C VAL A 39 -25.71 -2.89 14.52
N ASN A 40 -26.95 -3.36 14.60
CA ASN A 40 -27.99 -2.73 15.45
C ASN A 40 -27.91 -3.14 16.94
N SER A 41 -26.91 -3.91 17.35
CA SER A 41 -26.66 -4.15 18.76
C SER A 41 -26.27 -2.84 19.47
N PRO A 42 -26.89 -2.47 20.60
CA PRO A 42 -26.55 -1.26 21.34
C PRO A 42 -25.06 -1.18 21.70
N ASP A 43 -24.43 -2.31 22.02
CA ASP A 43 -23.01 -2.38 22.34
C ASP A 43 -22.14 -2.05 21.14
N VAL A 44 -22.46 -2.58 19.95
CA VAL A 44 -21.73 -2.32 18.71
C VAL A 44 -21.88 -0.86 18.28
N GLN A 45 -23.08 -0.29 18.39
CA GLN A 45 -23.31 1.13 18.12
C GLN A 45 -22.50 2.02 19.08
N ASN A 46 -22.45 1.67 20.35
CA ASN A 46 -21.66 2.40 21.34
C ASN A 46 -20.14 2.29 21.01
N ILE A 47 -19.66 1.12 20.59
CA ILE A 47 -18.27 0.91 20.15
C ILE A 47 -17.95 1.83 18.97
N ILE A 48 -18.81 1.87 17.95
CA ILE A 48 -18.64 2.72 16.76
C ILE A 48 -18.59 4.20 17.16
N ASN A 49 -19.55 4.66 17.95
CA ASN A 49 -19.61 6.05 18.38
C ASN A 49 -18.35 6.49 19.14
N ILE A 50 -17.79 5.65 20.00
CA ILE A 50 -16.58 5.96 20.77
C ILE A 50 -15.38 6.16 19.86
N VAL A 51 -15.15 5.28 18.86
CA VAL A 51 -14.01 5.44 17.94
C VAL A 51 -14.19 6.65 17.05
N GLU A 52 -15.39 6.92 16.55
CA GLU A 52 -15.67 8.12 15.76
C GLU A 52 -15.42 9.41 16.56
N ASP A 53 -15.91 9.48 17.80
CA ASP A 53 -15.67 10.63 18.69
C ASP A 53 -14.18 10.83 18.95
N PHE A 54 -13.43 9.73 19.12
CA PHE A 54 -11.98 9.78 19.29
C PHE A 54 -11.29 10.36 18.06
N ILE A 55 -11.62 9.87 16.84
CA ILE A 55 -11.07 10.34 15.57
C ILE A 55 -11.40 11.84 15.38
N LYS A 56 -12.65 12.25 15.60
CA LYS A 56 -13.13 13.63 15.47
C LYS A 56 -12.39 14.56 16.44
N ARG A 57 -12.33 14.19 17.71
CA ARG A 57 -11.69 14.99 18.77
C ARG A 57 -10.20 15.22 18.51
N LYS A 58 -9.50 14.20 18.05
CA LYS A 58 -8.06 14.27 17.75
C LYS A 58 -7.74 14.81 16.36
N ASN A 59 -8.74 15.01 15.51
CA ASN A 59 -8.59 15.36 14.10
C ASN A 59 -7.63 14.42 13.36
N LEU A 60 -7.80 13.11 13.57
CA LEU A 60 -7.07 12.06 12.88
C LEU A 60 -7.61 11.88 11.45
N ILE A 61 -6.81 11.31 10.58
CA ILE A 61 -7.14 11.21 9.15
C ILE A 61 -7.45 9.75 8.82
N CYS A 62 -8.71 9.45 8.49
CA CYS A 62 -9.11 8.13 8.04
C CYS A 62 -8.62 7.86 6.61
N TYR A 63 -8.21 6.62 6.35
CA TYR A 63 -7.80 6.14 5.04
C TYR A 63 -8.42 4.76 4.76
N GLY A 64 -7.99 4.07 3.69
CA GLY A 64 -8.46 2.73 3.38
C GLY A 64 -9.89 2.67 2.83
N GLY A 65 -10.53 1.52 3.01
CA GLY A 65 -11.84 1.25 2.41
C GLY A 65 -12.95 2.13 2.92
N THR A 66 -13.01 2.33 4.24
CA THR A 66 -14.01 3.17 4.90
C THR A 66 -13.88 4.64 4.45
N ALA A 67 -12.65 5.14 4.29
CA ALA A 67 -12.44 6.50 3.79
C ALA A 67 -12.93 6.66 2.36
N ILE A 68 -12.57 5.74 1.45
CA ILE A 68 -13.05 5.80 0.06
C ILE A 68 -14.58 5.79 0.03
N ASN A 69 -15.21 4.87 0.77
CA ASN A 69 -16.67 4.75 0.80
C ASN A 69 -17.35 6.04 1.31
N SER A 70 -16.78 6.66 2.36
CA SER A 70 -17.39 7.82 3.02
C SER A 70 -17.32 9.11 2.22
N ILE A 71 -16.34 9.24 1.32
CA ILE A 71 -16.23 10.41 0.44
C ILE A 71 -16.99 10.25 -0.87
N LEU A 72 -17.43 9.04 -1.23
CA LEU A 72 -18.21 8.79 -2.44
C LEU A 72 -19.68 9.22 -2.23
N PRO A 73 -20.36 9.67 -3.32
CA PRO A 73 -21.81 9.85 -3.34
C PRO A 73 -22.52 8.56 -2.92
N GLU A 74 -23.69 8.67 -2.31
CA GLU A 74 -24.44 7.55 -1.74
C GLU A 74 -24.68 6.42 -2.76
N GLU A 75 -24.96 6.75 -4.02
CA GLU A 75 -25.19 5.81 -5.11
C GLU A 75 -23.94 4.99 -5.53
N ASP A 76 -22.75 5.49 -5.23
CA ASP A 76 -21.47 4.83 -5.54
C ASP A 76 -20.81 4.20 -4.30
N GLN A 77 -21.42 4.30 -3.11
CA GLN A 77 -20.94 3.66 -1.90
C GLN A 77 -21.05 2.13 -2.02
N PHE A 78 -20.03 1.44 -1.55
CA PHE A 78 -19.92 -0.02 -1.67
C PHE A 78 -20.00 -0.76 -0.32
N TYR A 79 -20.00 -0.04 0.81
CA TYR A 79 -20.29 -0.59 2.14
C TYR A 79 -21.72 -0.27 2.54
N ASN A 80 -22.42 -1.29 3.02
CA ASN A 80 -23.75 -1.13 3.59
C ASN A 80 -23.66 -0.93 5.09
N LYS A 81 -23.81 0.32 5.54
CA LYS A 81 -23.74 0.69 6.96
C LYS A 81 -24.78 -0.02 7.85
N ASP A 82 -25.87 -0.53 7.24
CA ASP A 82 -26.92 -1.24 8.00
C ASP A 82 -26.55 -2.68 8.34
N VAL A 83 -25.52 -3.25 7.67
CA VAL A 83 -25.15 -4.67 7.81
C VAL A 83 -23.67 -4.91 8.09
N GLU A 84 -22.81 -3.91 7.89
CA GLU A 84 -21.37 -4.01 8.05
C GLU A 84 -20.88 -3.06 9.14
N ILE A 85 -20.08 -3.59 10.08
CA ILE A 85 -19.38 -2.77 11.07
C ILE A 85 -18.23 -2.07 10.34
N PRO A 86 -18.12 -0.73 10.43
CA PRO A 86 -17.01 -0.02 9.81
C PRO A 86 -15.67 -0.44 10.44
N ASP A 87 -14.69 -0.72 9.60
CA ASP A 87 -13.30 -0.89 10.00
C ASP A 87 -12.58 0.45 9.82
N TYR A 88 -12.19 1.08 10.93
CA TYR A 88 -11.57 2.40 10.91
C TYR A 88 -10.05 2.29 10.81
N ASP A 89 -9.54 2.44 9.60
CA ASP A 89 -8.11 2.68 9.35
C ASP A 89 -7.83 4.18 9.46
N PHE A 90 -6.93 4.62 10.36
CA PHE A 90 -6.57 6.04 10.42
C PHE A 90 -5.10 6.29 10.76
N PHE A 91 -4.60 7.40 10.25
CA PHE A 91 -3.24 7.85 10.49
C PHE A 91 -3.12 8.67 11.77
N SER A 92 -2.02 8.44 12.47
CA SER A 92 -1.57 9.25 13.60
C SER A 92 -0.04 9.41 13.56
N PHE A 93 0.45 10.58 13.98
CA PHE A 93 1.89 10.78 14.22
C PHE A 93 2.32 10.32 15.63
N ASP A 94 1.40 9.80 16.44
CA ASP A 94 1.64 9.23 17.78
C ASP A 94 0.80 7.94 17.96
N ALA A 95 0.83 7.07 16.95
CA ALA A 95 -0.08 5.93 16.82
C ALA A 95 -0.06 4.97 18.02
N LEU A 96 1.12 4.70 18.60
CA LEU A 96 1.28 3.86 19.79
C LEU A 96 0.49 4.42 20.99
N LYS A 97 0.63 5.72 21.25
CA LYS A 97 -0.08 6.39 22.34
C LYS A 97 -1.56 6.46 22.09
N ASP A 98 -1.96 6.74 20.85
CA ASP A 98 -3.36 6.82 20.46
C ASP A 98 -4.06 5.46 20.58
N ALA A 99 -3.39 4.35 20.27
CA ALA A 99 -3.92 3.02 20.46
C ALA A 99 -4.18 2.69 21.93
N LYS A 100 -3.25 3.04 22.82
CA LYS A 100 -3.43 2.87 24.27
C LYS A 100 -4.54 3.77 24.80
N GLU A 101 -4.56 5.05 24.40
CA GLU A 101 -5.58 6.00 24.84
C GLU A 101 -6.99 5.56 24.41
N LEU A 102 -7.14 5.06 23.19
CA LEU A 102 -8.43 4.55 22.72
C LEU A 102 -8.86 3.31 23.51
N ALA A 103 -7.94 2.39 23.81
CA ALA A 103 -8.21 1.23 24.65
C ALA A 103 -8.65 1.67 26.08
N ASP A 104 -7.95 2.64 26.67
CA ASP A 104 -8.33 3.19 28.00
C ASP A 104 -9.71 3.83 28.00
N ILE A 105 -10.10 4.51 26.91
CA ILE A 105 -11.45 5.11 26.79
C ILE A 105 -12.52 4.03 26.80
N TYR A 106 -12.32 2.96 26.02
CA TYR A 106 -13.27 1.84 26.01
C TYR A 106 -13.40 1.18 27.38
N PHE A 107 -12.27 0.92 28.04
CA PHE A 107 -12.27 0.36 29.38
C PHE A 107 -13.00 1.24 30.41
N LYS A 108 -12.75 2.57 30.39
CA LYS A 108 -13.46 3.54 31.25
C LYS A 108 -14.96 3.63 30.94
N LYS A 109 -15.38 3.26 29.74
CA LYS A 109 -16.79 3.19 29.34
C LYS A 109 -17.47 1.86 29.73
N GLY A 110 -16.72 0.95 30.38
CA GLY A 110 -17.25 -0.29 30.95
C GLY A 110 -17.05 -1.55 30.12
N PHE A 111 -16.32 -1.46 29.00
CA PHE A 111 -15.92 -2.65 28.24
C PHE A 111 -14.78 -3.39 28.96
N THR A 112 -14.90 -4.70 29.15
CA THR A 112 -13.91 -5.50 29.90
C THR A 112 -12.87 -6.17 29.00
N ASP A 113 -13.29 -6.62 27.82
CA ASP A 113 -12.42 -7.30 26.86
C ASP A 113 -11.84 -6.29 25.87
N VAL A 114 -10.88 -5.48 26.36
CA VAL A 114 -10.22 -4.43 25.56
C VAL A 114 -8.74 -4.70 25.49
N GLU A 115 -8.19 -4.64 24.30
CA GLU A 115 -6.74 -4.76 24.08
C GLU A 115 -6.27 -3.93 22.89
N ALA A 116 -5.03 -3.44 22.98
CA ALA A 116 -4.31 -2.85 21.86
C ALA A 116 -3.05 -3.66 21.57
N LYS A 117 -2.85 -4.03 20.30
CA LYS A 117 -1.73 -4.88 19.84
C LYS A 117 -1.05 -4.28 18.63
N SER A 118 0.26 -4.56 18.47
CA SER A 118 0.94 -4.27 17.21
C SER A 118 0.35 -5.09 16.06
N GLY A 119 0.10 -4.44 14.93
CA GLY A 119 -0.35 -5.06 13.69
C GLY A 119 0.75 -5.90 13.01
N GLN A 120 0.51 -6.35 11.78
CA GLN A 120 1.50 -7.09 10.99
C GLN A 120 2.65 -6.18 10.55
N HIS A 121 2.35 -4.97 10.10
CA HIS A 121 3.34 -3.98 9.71
C HIS A 121 3.82 -3.18 10.94
N HIS A 122 5.10 -2.84 10.95
CA HIS A 122 5.65 -1.95 11.98
C HIS A 122 4.92 -0.60 11.97
N GLY A 123 4.68 -0.02 13.14
CA GLY A 123 3.98 1.26 13.25
C GLY A 123 2.45 1.19 13.11
N THR A 124 1.86 0.02 12.86
CA THR A 124 0.41 -0.18 12.86
C THR A 124 -0.03 -0.88 14.15
N TYR A 125 -1.04 -0.33 14.80
CA TYR A 125 -1.60 -0.83 16.07
C TYR A 125 -3.09 -1.08 15.92
N LYS A 126 -3.53 -2.26 16.34
CA LYS A 126 -4.93 -2.69 16.30
C LYS A 126 -5.57 -2.59 17.66
N VAL A 127 -6.74 -2.01 17.74
CA VAL A 127 -7.55 -1.96 18.96
C VAL A 127 -8.73 -2.90 18.83
N PHE A 128 -8.92 -3.76 19.83
CA PHE A 128 -10.01 -4.72 19.91
C PHE A 128 -10.88 -4.44 21.12
N VAL A 129 -12.19 -4.58 20.93
CA VAL A 129 -13.20 -4.47 21.99
C VAL A 129 -14.18 -5.62 21.83
N ASN A 130 -14.37 -6.43 22.86
CA ASN A 130 -15.22 -7.63 22.81
C ASN A 130 -14.90 -8.51 21.59
N TYR A 131 -13.60 -8.69 21.30
CA TYR A 131 -13.05 -9.45 20.15
C TYR A 131 -13.36 -8.84 18.78
N ILE A 132 -13.97 -7.66 18.71
CA ILE A 132 -14.19 -6.91 17.46
C ILE A 132 -12.99 -6.02 17.22
N ALA A 133 -12.37 -6.10 16.05
CA ALA A 133 -11.37 -5.13 15.59
C ALA A 133 -12.10 -3.81 15.30
N VAL A 134 -11.76 -2.75 16.02
CA VAL A 134 -12.49 -1.46 15.94
C VAL A 134 -11.66 -0.38 15.27
N ALA A 135 -10.33 -0.51 15.31
CA ALA A 135 -9.43 0.47 14.71
C ALA A 135 -8.07 -0.14 14.36
N ASP A 136 -7.56 0.26 13.20
CA ASP A 136 -6.18 0.10 12.77
C ASP A 136 -5.52 1.48 12.73
N ILE A 137 -4.61 1.73 13.67
CA ILE A 137 -3.94 3.04 13.84
C ILE A 137 -2.54 2.95 13.28
N THR A 138 -2.27 3.64 12.18
CA THR A 138 -0.99 3.58 11.50
C THR A 138 -0.18 4.87 11.73
N TYR A 139 1.05 4.69 12.16
CA TYR A 139 2.01 5.79 12.31
C TYR A 139 2.36 6.39 10.96
N ILE A 140 2.37 7.70 10.90
CA ILE A 140 2.87 8.45 9.75
C ILE A 140 3.67 9.67 10.25
N PRO A 141 4.82 10.02 9.64
CA PRO A 141 5.59 11.19 10.02
C PRO A 141 4.74 12.46 10.02
N LYS A 142 5.00 13.34 11.00
CA LYS A 142 4.22 14.57 11.21
C LYS A 142 4.16 15.47 9.97
N GLY A 143 5.25 15.55 9.19
CA GLY A 143 5.27 16.33 7.93
C GLY A 143 4.24 15.80 6.95
N ILE A 144 4.23 14.47 6.69
CA ILE A 144 3.25 13.82 5.80
C ILE A 144 1.83 13.98 6.36
N PHE A 145 1.63 13.77 7.68
CA PHE A 145 0.34 13.98 8.31
C PHE A 145 -0.22 15.38 8.06
N ASN A 146 0.63 16.41 8.22
CA ASN A 146 0.25 17.80 7.98
C ASN A 146 -0.02 18.09 6.50
N ALA A 147 0.77 17.50 5.58
CA ALA A 147 0.53 17.61 4.14
C ALA A 147 -0.83 17.00 3.75
N LEU A 148 -1.13 15.79 4.24
CA LEU A 148 -2.43 15.16 4.02
C LEU A 148 -3.58 16.00 4.58
N LYS A 149 -3.42 16.55 5.78
CA LYS A 149 -4.47 17.31 6.47
C LYS A 149 -4.91 18.55 5.70
N LYS A 150 -4.01 19.18 4.95
CA LYS A 150 -4.34 20.37 4.14
C LYS A 150 -5.44 20.08 3.11
N ASP A 151 -5.36 18.90 2.47
CA ASP A 151 -6.24 18.52 1.37
C ASP A 151 -7.28 17.46 1.78
N SER A 152 -7.34 17.10 3.08
CA SER A 152 -8.29 16.14 3.61
C SER A 152 -9.73 16.61 3.47
N LEU A 153 -10.62 15.69 3.10
CA LEU A 153 -12.05 15.93 3.04
C LEU A 153 -12.70 15.72 4.41
N ARG A 154 -13.66 16.58 4.77
CA ARG A 154 -14.40 16.42 6.02
C ARG A 154 -15.83 16.00 5.73
N VAL A 155 -16.22 14.82 6.20
CA VAL A 155 -17.59 14.30 6.12
C VAL A 155 -18.03 13.89 7.52
N ASP A 156 -19.18 14.36 7.97
CA ASP A 156 -19.75 14.09 9.32
C ASP A 156 -18.77 14.36 10.48
N GLY A 157 -17.90 15.37 10.30
CA GLY A 157 -16.90 15.76 11.29
C GLY A 157 -15.60 14.96 11.26
N VAL A 158 -15.53 13.84 10.55
CA VAL A 158 -14.34 13.02 10.36
C VAL A 158 -13.51 13.54 9.19
N LEU A 159 -12.18 13.52 9.34
CA LEU A 159 -11.24 13.83 8.27
C LEU A 159 -10.90 12.55 7.51
N TYR A 160 -11.00 12.62 6.19
CA TYR A 160 -10.65 11.54 5.27
C TYR A 160 -9.47 11.96 4.39
N ALA A 161 -8.55 11.04 4.16
CA ALA A 161 -7.38 11.28 3.32
C ALA A 161 -7.78 11.80 1.93
N PRO A 162 -6.96 12.67 1.31
CA PRO A 162 -7.26 13.26 0.02
C PRO A 162 -7.46 12.18 -1.07
N PRO A 163 -8.35 12.42 -2.05
CA PRO A 163 -8.59 11.45 -3.14
C PRO A 163 -7.32 11.03 -3.88
N ASN A 164 -6.37 11.94 -4.07
CA ASN A 164 -5.10 11.63 -4.73
C ASN A 164 -4.21 10.69 -3.88
N PHE A 165 -4.24 10.83 -2.56
CA PHE A 165 -3.51 9.91 -1.66
C PHE A 165 -4.17 8.51 -1.63
N LEU A 166 -5.50 8.46 -1.55
CA LEU A 166 -6.24 7.19 -1.62
C LEU A 166 -6.00 6.49 -2.97
N ARG A 167 -5.98 7.26 -4.05
CA ARG A 167 -5.66 6.78 -5.40
C ARG A 167 -4.22 6.26 -5.49
N MET A 168 -3.27 6.98 -4.92
CA MET A 168 -1.86 6.58 -4.83
C MET A 168 -1.71 5.20 -4.21
N SER A 169 -2.34 4.96 -3.06
CA SER A 169 -2.28 3.67 -2.36
C SER A 169 -2.85 2.53 -3.19
N MET A 170 -3.95 2.77 -3.93
CA MET A 170 -4.54 1.76 -4.81
C MET A 170 -3.66 1.47 -6.03
N TYR A 171 -3.07 2.48 -6.66
CA TYR A 171 -2.10 2.26 -7.75
C TYR A 171 -0.87 1.51 -7.26
N LEU A 172 -0.39 1.82 -6.06
CA LEU A 172 0.74 1.14 -5.43
C LEU A 172 0.45 -0.36 -5.27
N GLU A 173 -0.74 -0.72 -4.77
CA GLU A 173 -1.14 -2.12 -4.61
C GLU A 173 -1.27 -2.83 -5.97
N LEU A 174 -1.89 -2.19 -6.96
CA LEU A 174 -2.05 -2.75 -8.32
C LEU A 174 -0.74 -2.85 -9.10
N SER A 175 0.30 -2.12 -8.73
CA SER A 175 1.63 -2.14 -9.35
C SER A 175 2.57 -3.20 -8.77
N ARG A 176 2.14 -3.97 -7.75
CA ARG A 176 2.97 -4.93 -7.02
C ARG A 176 2.52 -6.37 -7.24
N PRO A 177 2.94 -7.04 -8.34
CA PRO A 177 2.49 -8.40 -8.65
C PRO A 177 3.04 -9.48 -7.71
N ALA A 178 4.07 -9.19 -6.94
CA ALA A 178 4.57 -10.08 -5.88
C ALA A 178 3.88 -9.85 -4.51
N GLY A 179 2.96 -8.88 -4.42
CA GLY A 179 2.14 -8.63 -3.24
C GLY A 179 0.86 -9.49 -3.21
N ASP A 180 -0.14 -9.04 -2.46
CA ASP A 180 -1.43 -9.75 -2.35
C ASP A 180 -2.34 -9.46 -3.56
N ILE A 181 -2.15 -10.23 -4.64
CA ILE A 181 -2.93 -10.12 -5.87
C ILE A 181 -4.40 -10.51 -5.70
N SER A 182 -4.76 -11.25 -4.64
CA SER A 182 -6.15 -11.64 -4.38
C SER A 182 -7.06 -10.42 -4.15
N ARG A 183 -6.50 -9.30 -3.77
CA ARG A 183 -7.20 -8.04 -3.53
C ARG A 183 -7.36 -7.16 -4.78
N TRP A 184 -6.63 -7.43 -5.86
CA TRP A 184 -6.57 -6.55 -7.03
C TRP A 184 -7.95 -6.21 -7.63
N GLU A 185 -8.84 -7.19 -7.74
CA GLU A 185 -10.20 -6.94 -8.25
C GLU A 185 -10.96 -5.94 -7.35
N LYS A 186 -10.91 -6.15 -6.04
CA LYS A 186 -11.53 -5.26 -5.04
C LYS A 186 -10.93 -3.85 -5.11
N VAL A 187 -9.61 -3.75 -5.20
CA VAL A 187 -8.89 -2.47 -5.27
C VAL A 187 -9.21 -1.74 -6.58
N LEU A 188 -9.22 -2.45 -7.71
CA LEU A 188 -9.56 -1.84 -9.00
C LEU A 188 -11.00 -1.32 -9.02
N LYS A 189 -11.98 -2.06 -8.48
CA LYS A 189 -13.38 -1.60 -8.37
C LYS A 189 -13.46 -0.28 -7.59
N ARG A 190 -12.77 -0.17 -6.47
CA ARG A 190 -12.71 1.06 -5.66
C ARG A 190 -12.02 2.20 -6.39
N LEU A 191 -10.92 1.92 -7.07
CA LEU A 191 -10.19 2.91 -7.87
C LEU A 191 -11.05 3.47 -9.00
N LEU A 192 -11.85 2.63 -9.66
CA LEU A 192 -12.76 3.07 -10.72
C LEU A 192 -13.85 4.00 -10.18
N LEU A 193 -14.44 3.69 -9.02
CA LEU A 193 -15.42 4.55 -8.35
C LEU A 193 -14.80 5.89 -7.92
N LEU A 194 -13.59 5.85 -7.34
CA LEU A 194 -12.88 7.06 -6.95
C LEU A 194 -12.53 7.93 -8.16
N ASN A 195 -12.07 7.34 -9.27
CA ASN A 195 -11.75 8.06 -10.50
C ASN A 195 -12.98 8.64 -11.21
N LYS A 196 -14.14 7.99 -11.08
CA LYS A 196 -15.42 8.51 -11.60
C LYS A 196 -15.82 9.82 -10.91
N ASN A 197 -15.69 9.86 -9.57
CA ASN A 197 -16.19 10.97 -8.75
C ASN A 197 -15.13 12.05 -8.46
N TYR A 198 -13.86 11.70 -8.45
CA TYR A 198 -12.74 12.60 -8.16
C TYR A 198 -11.72 12.47 -9.28
N GLN A 199 -11.83 13.31 -10.30
CA GLN A 199 -10.88 13.31 -11.41
C GLN A 199 -9.56 13.99 -11.00
N ILE A 200 -8.46 13.64 -11.66
CA ILE A 200 -7.21 14.41 -11.57
C ILE A 200 -7.40 15.65 -12.46
N THR A 201 -8.06 16.67 -11.91
CA THR A 201 -8.42 17.91 -12.60
C THR A 201 -7.84 19.12 -11.90
N ASP A 202 -8.12 20.29 -12.42
CA ASP A 202 -7.83 21.62 -11.87
C ASP A 202 -6.39 22.11 -12.02
N VAL A 203 -5.60 21.50 -12.89
CA VAL A 203 -4.27 22.03 -13.26
C VAL A 203 -4.25 22.46 -14.71
N ASN A 204 -3.85 23.70 -14.96
CA ASN A 204 -3.59 24.17 -16.31
C ASN A 204 -2.24 23.64 -16.81
N CYS A 205 -2.29 22.57 -17.60
CA CYS A 205 -1.10 21.89 -18.10
C CYS A 205 -0.56 22.46 -19.42
N ASN A 206 -1.16 23.51 -19.97
CA ASN A 206 -0.80 24.01 -21.32
C ASN A 206 0.65 24.52 -21.43
N ASN A 207 1.22 25.01 -20.33
CA ASN A 207 2.57 25.59 -20.27
C ASN A 207 3.49 24.86 -19.28
N VAL A 208 3.17 23.62 -18.92
CA VAL A 208 3.96 22.84 -17.96
C VAL A 208 4.89 21.90 -18.71
N ASP A 209 6.19 22.08 -18.55
CA ASP A 209 7.20 21.16 -19.05
C ASP A 209 7.23 19.89 -18.21
N PHE A 210 7.19 18.72 -18.85
CA PHE A 210 7.28 17.42 -18.18
C PHE A 210 8.71 17.01 -17.85
N GLN A 211 9.69 17.73 -18.36
CA GLN A 211 11.10 17.48 -18.17
C GLN A 211 11.79 18.71 -17.57
N ARG A 212 12.84 18.49 -16.79
CA ARG A 212 13.69 19.59 -16.33
C ARG A 212 14.61 19.98 -17.48
N LYS A 213 14.79 21.29 -17.66
CA LYS A 213 15.74 21.83 -18.63
C LYS A 213 17.08 22.03 -17.93
N MET A 214 18.16 21.61 -18.58
CA MET A 214 19.48 21.96 -18.12
C MET A 214 19.73 23.46 -18.35
N ALA A 215 20.25 24.15 -17.34
CA ALA A 215 20.65 25.55 -17.44
C ALA A 215 21.94 25.70 -18.27
N ASN A 216 22.81 24.69 -18.20
CA ASN A 216 24.05 24.66 -18.98
C ASN A 216 23.87 23.87 -20.28
N VAL A 217 23.87 24.57 -21.41
CA VAL A 217 23.65 24.01 -22.75
C VAL A 217 24.86 23.25 -23.30
N GLU A 218 26.05 23.51 -22.74
CA GLU A 218 27.31 22.91 -23.22
C GLU A 218 27.34 21.42 -22.84
N ASN A 219 27.62 20.56 -23.84
CA ASN A 219 27.70 19.10 -23.67
C ASN A 219 26.40 18.35 -23.32
N GLN A 220 25.23 18.95 -23.44
CA GLN A 220 23.95 18.34 -23.08
C GLN A 220 23.73 16.98 -23.77
N GLU A 221 24.00 16.89 -25.06
CA GLU A 221 23.82 15.65 -25.82
C GLU A 221 24.75 14.54 -25.34
N ILE A 222 26.03 14.87 -25.08
CA ILE A 222 27.02 13.92 -24.56
C ILE A 222 26.61 13.44 -23.16
N ILE A 223 26.15 14.34 -22.30
CA ILE A 223 25.68 14.02 -20.95
C ILE A 223 24.46 13.08 -21.05
N TYR A 224 23.45 13.46 -21.83
CA TYR A 224 22.24 12.67 -22.01
C TYR A 224 22.54 11.26 -22.51
N GLU A 225 23.27 11.13 -23.63
CA GLU A 225 23.62 9.83 -24.19
C GLU A 225 24.45 8.96 -23.23
N THR A 226 25.37 9.58 -22.48
CA THR A 226 26.24 8.87 -21.55
C THR A 226 25.42 8.30 -20.39
N VAL A 227 24.53 9.11 -19.81
CA VAL A 227 23.65 8.70 -18.71
C VAL A 227 22.67 7.63 -19.20
N GLU A 228 21.98 7.84 -20.34
CA GLU A 228 21.06 6.86 -20.92
C GLU A 228 21.73 5.50 -21.15
N LYS A 229 22.90 5.49 -21.79
CA LYS A 229 23.66 4.26 -22.06
C LYS A 229 24.08 3.55 -20.77
N ALA A 230 24.54 4.29 -19.76
CA ALA A 230 24.93 3.74 -18.47
C ALA A 230 23.73 3.09 -17.76
N LEU A 231 22.58 3.76 -17.74
CA LEU A 231 21.36 3.28 -17.09
C LEU A 231 20.77 2.04 -17.80
N ILE A 232 20.74 2.03 -19.14
CA ILE A 232 20.29 0.87 -19.92
C ILE A 232 21.17 -0.35 -19.63
N ASN A 233 22.48 -0.17 -19.57
CA ASN A 233 23.42 -1.27 -19.31
C ASN A 233 23.27 -1.85 -17.90
N GLN A 234 22.87 -1.04 -16.93
CA GLN A 234 22.59 -1.49 -15.56
C GLN A 234 21.22 -2.14 -15.42
N GLY A 235 20.36 -2.06 -16.44
CA GLY A 235 19.05 -2.70 -16.45
C GLY A 235 18.07 -2.16 -15.41
N VAL A 236 18.17 -0.88 -15.07
CA VAL A 236 17.24 -0.16 -14.20
C VAL A 236 15.86 0.02 -14.82
N VAL A 237 14.87 0.42 -14.07
CA VAL A 237 13.53 0.73 -14.57
C VAL A 237 13.34 2.23 -14.66
N PHE A 238 13.07 2.71 -15.86
CA PHE A 238 12.83 4.14 -16.11
C PHE A 238 11.39 4.54 -15.75
N PHE A 239 11.25 5.70 -15.13
CA PHE A 239 9.99 6.41 -14.93
C PHE A 239 10.19 7.91 -15.16
N GLY A 240 9.39 8.80 -14.63
CA GLY A 240 9.58 10.24 -14.77
C GLY A 240 9.32 10.77 -16.17
N GLY A 241 9.93 11.91 -16.48
CA GLY A 241 9.76 12.63 -17.75
C GLY A 241 10.13 11.81 -18.98
N PHE A 242 11.21 11.05 -18.90
CA PHE A 242 11.66 10.16 -19.97
C PHE A 242 10.60 9.09 -20.32
N ALA A 243 10.05 8.41 -19.33
CA ALA A 243 9.02 7.42 -19.56
C ALA A 243 7.70 8.04 -20.04
N ASN A 244 7.28 9.20 -19.48
CA ASN A 244 6.11 9.94 -19.97
C ASN A 244 6.17 10.26 -21.46
N ALA A 245 7.34 10.65 -21.92
CA ALA A 245 7.53 10.95 -23.33
C ALA A 245 7.37 9.71 -24.22
N LEU A 246 7.81 8.54 -23.76
CA LEU A 246 7.56 7.27 -24.46
C LEU A 246 6.07 6.91 -24.50
N TYR A 247 5.34 7.20 -23.43
CA TYR A 247 3.88 7.02 -23.39
C TYR A 247 3.15 8.03 -24.29
N SER A 248 3.74 9.16 -24.64
CA SER A 248 3.12 10.19 -25.48
C SER A 248 2.77 9.71 -26.89
N GLN A 249 3.45 8.69 -27.40
CA GLN A 249 3.14 8.07 -28.70
C GLN A 249 1.69 7.56 -28.81
N TYR A 250 1.06 7.26 -27.68
CA TYR A 250 -0.34 6.77 -27.60
C TYR A 250 -1.39 7.89 -27.52
N MET A 251 -0.95 9.14 -27.58
CA MET A 251 -1.83 10.31 -27.56
C MET A 251 -1.98 10.93 -28.95
N PRO A 252 -3.09 11.66 -29.22
CA PRO A 252 -3.23 12.44 -30.43
C PRO A 252 -2.05 13.38 -30.64
N HIS A 253 -1.65 13.61 -31.88
CA HIS A 253 -0.44 14.38 -32.24
C HIS A 253 -0.36 15.73 -31.53
N GLN A 254 -1.50 16.43 -31.38
CA GLN A 254 -1.58 17.74 -30.72
C GLN A 254 -1.31 17.69 -29.20
N GLN A 255 -1.46 16.50 -28.58
CA GLN A 255 -1.27 16.28 -27.16
C GLN A 255 0.06 15.53 -26.85
N ARG A 256 0.84 15.23 -27.90
CA ARG A 256 2.15 14.57 -27.71
C ARG A 256 3.11 15.56 -27.10
N GLN A 257 3.63 15.19 -25.96
CA GLN A 257 4.74 15.91 -25.34
C GLN A 257 5.99 15.70 -26.22
N LYS A 258 6.63 16.79 -26.60
CA LYS A 258 7.93 16.70 -27.27
C LYS A 258 8.94 16.19 -26.24
N LEU A 259 9.61 15.08 -26.53
CA LEU A 259 10.88 14.74 -25.91
C LEU A 259 11.87 15.84 -26.31
N GLU A 260 12.14 16.73 -25.39
CA GLU A 260 13.36 17.54 -25.53
C GLU A 260 14.53 16.59 -25.21
N HIS A 261 15.54 16.59 -26.06
CA HIS A 261 16.66 15.63 -26.04
C HIS A 261 17.56 15.72 -24.79
N TYR A 262 17.18 16.43 -23.75
CA TYR A 262 18.03 16.79 -22.62
C TYR A 262 17.29 16.71 -21.28
N ALA A 263 16.67 15.54 -21.04
CA ALA A 263 15.93 15.29 -19.81
C ALA A 263 16.85 14.78 -18.70
N ASP A 264 16.47 15.07 -17.48
CA ASP A 264 16.86 14.28 -16.32
C ASP A 264 16.22 12.88 -16.40
N PHE A 265 16.86 11.92 -15.77
CA PHE A 265 16.37 10.55 -15.69
C PHE A 265 15.90 10.26 -14.27
N ASP A 266 14.69 9.71 -14.15
CA ASP A 266 14.20 9.10 -12.93
C ASP A 266 14.18 7.59 -13.12
N VAL A 267 14.83 6.83 -12.23
CA VAL A 267 14.92 5.38 -12.35
C VAL A 267 14.71 4.68 -11.00
N LEU A 268 14.18 3.45 -11.04
CA LEU A 268 14.24 2.53 -9.93
C LEU A 268 15.50 1.69 -10.07
N SER A 269 16.32 1.65 -9.03
CA SER A 269 17.53 0.83 -8.95
C SER A 269 17.58 0.07 -7.63
N ASN A 270 17.92 -1.22 -7.66
CA ASN A 270 18.11 -2.02 -6.44
C ASN A 270 19.31 -1.55 -5.62
N ASP A 271 20.29 -0.94 -6.29
CA ASP A 271 21.43 -0.29 -5.67
C ASP A 271 21.61 1.11 -6.28
N PRO A 272 20.87 2.10 -5.76
CA PRO A 272 20.86 3.45 -6.32
C PRO A 272 22.17 4.19 -6.11
N GLU A 273 22.93 3.88 -5.07
CA GLU A 273 24.26 4.46 -4.80
C GLU A 273 25.26 4.03 -5.87
N THR A 274 25.40 2.73 -6.08
CA THR A 274 26.28 2.19 -7.14
C THR A 274 25.84 2.69 -8.52
N THR A 275 24.52 2.79 -8.77
CA THR A 275 24.01 3.34 -10.04
C THR A 275 24.47 4.77 -10.25
N ALA A 276 24.40 5.61 -9.22
CA ALA A 276 24.84 7.00 -9.28
C ALA A 276 26.36 7.12 -9.49
N GLU A 277 27.16 6.31 -8.79
CA GLU A 277 28.63 6.29 -8.94
C GLU A 277 29.06 5.85 -10.35
N ILE A 278 28.45 4.79 -10.91
CA ILE A 278 28.72 4.36 -12.29
C ILE A 278 28.44 5.49 -13.29
N VAL A 279 27.30 6.17 -13.14
CA VAL A 279 26.93 7.29 -14.01
C VAL A 279 27.97 8.41 -13.91
N LYS A 280 28.39 8.76 -12.69
CA LYS A 280 29.42 9.78 -12.44
C LYS A 280 30.74 9.39 -13.09
N GLU A 281 31.22 8.14 -12.94
CA GLU A 281 32.43 7.65 -13.57
C GLU A 281 32.38 7.77 -15.10
N ARG A 282 31.25 7.34 -15.70
CA ARG A 282 31.08 7.46 -17.17
C ARG A 282 31.06 8.88 -17.67
N LEU A 283 30.51 9.81 -16.89
CA LEU A 283 30.55 11.24 -17.21
C LEU A 283 31.96 11.81 -17.10
N ILE A 284 32.72 11.40 -16.07
CA ILE A 284 34.15 11.77 -15.92
C ILE A 284 34.97 11.27 -17.12
N ASP A 285 34.75 10.04 -17.56
CA ASP A 285 35.40 9.46 -18.76
C ASP A 285 35.12 10.28 -20.01
N LYS A 286 34.03 11.04 -20.05
CA LYS A 286 33.68 11.98 -21.14
C LYS A 286 34.19 13.41 -20.91
N GLY A 287 34.99 13.62 -19.87
CA GLY A 287 35.56 14.92 -19.55
C GLY A 287 34.63 15.88 -18.83
N ILE A 288 33.45 15.42 -18.39
CA ILE A 288 32.50 16.24 -17.63
C ILE A 288 33.02 16.44 -16.21
N LYS A 289 33.01 17.69 -15.76
CA LYS A 289 33.51 18.12 -14.44
C LYS A 289 32.36 18.58 -13.53
N ASN A 290 32.71 18.86 -12.27
CA ASN A 290 31.76 19.36 -11.25
C ASN A 290 30.55 18.46 -11.01
N ILE A 291 30.78 17.13 -10.99
CA ILE A 291 29.74 16.13 -10.71
C ILE A 291 29.65 15.88 -9.23
N LYS A 292 28.44 15.95 -8.68
CA LYS A 292 28.14 15.66 -7.26
C LYS A 292 27.05 14.61 -7.17
N ILE A 293 27.18 13.71 -6.21
CA ILE A 293 26.11 12.77 -5.80
C ILE A 293 25.58 13.25 -4.45
N ILE A 294 24.26 13.32 -4.34
CA ILE A 294 23.56 13.75 -3.12
C ILE A 294 22.59 12.63 -2.72
N LYS A 295 22.79 12.08 -1.53
CA LYS A 295 21.84 11.14 -0.95
C LYS A 295 20.66 11.91 -0.38
N GLN A 296 19.46 11.44 -0.68
CA GLN A 296 18.18 11.89 -0.13
C GLN A 296 17.54 10.77 0.66
N ASP A 297 17.25 11.02 1.93
CA ASP A 297 16.63 10.03 2.80
C ASP A 297 15.18 9.76 2.41
N ALA A 298 14.70 8.57 2.73
CA ALA A 298 13.30 8.20 2.54
C ALA A 298 12.36 9.14 3.32
N VAL A 299 11.18 9.37 2.78
CA VAL A 299 10.12 10.15 3.44
C VAL A 299 8.99 9.18 3.84
N GLY A 300 9.04 8.69 5.07
CA GLY A 300 8.15 7.62 5.53
C GLY A 300 8.23 6.41 4.60
N GLU A 301 7.09 5.78 4.38
CA GLU A 301 6.97 4.64 3.44
C GLU A 301 6.45 5.06 2.06
N ILE A 302 6.32 6.37 1.78
CA ILE A 302 5.73 6.86 0.54
C ILE A 302 6.76 7.29 -0.50
N VAL A 303 7.90 7.84 -0.08
CA VAL A 303 9.01 8.20 -0.98
C VAL A 303 10.27 7.45 -0.57
N PRO A 304 10.84 6.61 -1.43
CA PRO A 304 12.03 5.84 -1.11
C PRO A 304 13.29 6.72 -1.02
N GLU A 305 14.30 6.19 -0.33
CA GLU A 305 15.66 6.70 -0.40
C GLU A 305 16.12 6.78 -1.86
N HIS A 306 16.80 7.84 -2.22
CA HIS A 306 17.31 8.02 -3.58
C HIS A 306 18.60 8.83 -3.63
N TYR A 307 19.30 8.71 -4.75
CA TYR A 307 20.54 9.41 -5.03
C TYR A 307 20.36 10.33 -6.23
N GLU A 308 20.71 11.59 -6.07
CA GLU A 308 20.69 12.61 -7.11
C GLU A 308 22.10 12.82 -7.65
N VAL A 309 22.27 12.75 -8.97
CA VAL A 309 23.51 13.13 -9.64
C VAL A 309 23.34 14.50 -10.26
N LYS A 310 24.22 15.42 -9.89
CA LYS A 310 24.23 16.81 -10.38
C LYS A 310 25.51 17.14 -11.12
N ILE A 311 25.37 17.96 -12.17
CA ILE A 311 26.47 18.59 -12.89
C ILE A 311 26.34 20.09 -12.66
N GLY A 312 27.20 20.66 -11.80
CA GLY A 312 27.02 22.04 -11.36
C GLY A 312 25.68 22.24 -10.61
N LYS A 313 24.72 22.93 -11.25
CA LYS A 313 23.37 23.18 -10.71
C LYS A 313 22.31 22.22 -11.28
N ASP A 314 22.62 21.53 -12.39
CA ASP A 314 21.66 20.72 -13.11
C ASP A 314 21.62 19.30 -12.57
N SER A 315 20.45 18.80 -12.24
CA SER A 315 20.20 17.40 -11.88
C SER A 315 20.03 16.58 -13.15
N VAL A 316 20.79 15.50 -13.29
CA VAL A 316 20.79 14.64 -14.49
C VAL A 316 20.24 13.25 -14.23
N LEU A 317 20.22 12.82 -12.96
CA LEU A 317 19.71 11.51 -12.56
C LEU A 317 19.12 11.58 -11.14
N PHE A 318 18.01 10.89 -10.97
CA PHE A 318 17.45 10.49 -9.67
C PHE A 318 17.30 8.97 -9.66
N ALA A 319 18.10 8.28 -8.88
CA ALA A 319 18.05 6.83 -8.71
C ALA A 319 17.36 6.49 -7.39
N TYR A 320 16.15 5.94 -7.47
CA TYR A 320 15.31 5.59 -6.32
C TYR A 320 15.44 4.11 -5.98
N LYS A 321 15.53 3.78 -4.69
CA LYS A 321 15.44 2.42 -4.21
C LYS A 321 13.97 1.94 -4.26
N PRO A 322 13.65 0.81 -4.90
CA PRO A 322 12.27 0.34 -4.92
C PRO A 322 11.80 -0.06 -3.51
N ILE A 323 10.60 0.39 -3.12
CA ILE A 323 9.98 0.03 -1.82
C ILE A 323 9.14 -1.25 -1.89
N GLY A 324 9.24 -1.99 -2.97
CA GLY A 324 8.55 -3.25 -3.24
C GLY A 324 8.89 -3.72 -4.64
N CYS A 325 8.28 -4.81 -5.11
CA CYS A 325 8.45 -5.28 -6.48
C CYS A 325 7.49 -4.53 -7.42
N HIS A 326 7.96 -3.43 -8.03
CA HIS A 326 7.17 -2.56 -8.91
C HIS A 326 7.11 -3.08 -10.34
N SER A 327 5.92 -3.14 -10.90
CA SER A 327 5.67 -3.63 -12.26
C SER A 327 6.25 -2.70 -13.34
N TYR A 328 6.80 -3.31 -14.39
CA TYR A 328 7.31 -2.62 -15.55
C TYR A 328 6.96 -3.35 -16.85
N ASN A 329 7.06 -2.66 -17.96
CA ASN A 329 6.96 -3.21 -19.32
C ASN A 329 8.32 -3.11 -20.02
N VAL A 330 8.54 -3.97 -21.02
CA VAL A 330 9.75 -3.96 -21.82
C VAL A 330 9.46 -3.33 -23.17
N LEU A 331 10.25 -2.31 -23.52
CA LEU A 331 10.28 -1.69 -24.85
C LEU A 331 11.60 -2.03 -25.54
N ILE A 332 11.53 -2.48 -26.79
CA ILE A 332 12.73 -2.65 -27.61
C ILE A 332 12.88 -1.39 -28.47
N SER A 333 13.94 -0.65 -28.25
CA SER A 333 14.28 0.56 -29.01
C SER A 333 15.73 0.48 -29.50
N LYS A 334 15.94 0.65 -30.79
CA LYS A 334 17.27 0.59 -31.42
C LYS A 334 18.06 -0.67 -31.00
N GLY A 335 17.40 -1.83 -30.94
CA GLY A 335 18.01 -3.11 -30.54
C GLY A 335 18.31 -3.27 -29.04
N LYS A 336 17.99 -2.29 -28.20
CA LYS A 336 18.18 -2.34 -26.75
C LYS A 336 16.87 -2.55 -26.01
N LYS A 337 16.93 -3.28 -24.91
CA LYS A 337 15.79 -3.51 -24.01
C LYS A 337 15.74 -2.40 -22.97
N LEU A 338 14.68 -1.61 -22.98
CA LEU A 338 14.34 -0.61 -21.97
C LEU A 338 13.27 -1.18 -21.06
N LYS A 339 13.49 -1.11 -19.76
CA LYS A 339 12.46 -1.42 -18.75
C LYS A 339 11.78 -0.11 -18.38
N ILE A 340 10.50 -0.01 -18.68
CA ILE A 340 9.71 1.20 -18.43
C ILE A 340 8.64 0.88 -17.39
N ALA A 341 8.57 1.66 -16.33
CA ALA A 341 7.54 1.50 -15.29
C ALA A 341 6.14 1.51 -15.91
N THR A 342 5.25 0.65 -15.42
CA THR A 342 3.84 0.70 -15.84
C THR A 342 3.21 2.02 -15.42
N ILE A 343 2.09 2.39 -16.06
CA ILE A 343 1.33 3.60 -15.67
C ILE A 343 0.93 3.51 -14.20
N ASP A 344 0.52 2.33 -13.71
CA ASP A 344 0.13 2.14 -12.31
C ASP A 344 1.32 2.41 -11.36
N THR A 345 2.52 1.93 -11.68
CA THR A 345 3.75 2.23 -10.93
C THR A 345 4.08 3.73 -10.96
N MET A 346 4.01 4.36 -12.13
CA MET A 346 4.33 5.79 -12.26
C MET A 346 3.35 6.66 -11.49
N LEU A 347 2.03 6.35 -11.58
CA LEU A 347 1.00 7.09 -10.84
C LEU A 347 1.14 6.90 -9.32
N SER A 348 1.54 5.73 -8.85
CA SER A 348 1.81 5.53 -7.42
C SER A 348 2.93 6.42 -6.91
N LEU A 349 4.03 6.56 -7.69
CA LEU A 349 5.16 7.41 -7.32
C LEU A 349 4.83 8.90 -7.41
N TYR A 350 4.23 9.35 -8.52
CA TYR A 350 3.92 10.76 -8.71
C TYR A 350 2.95 11.27 -7.64
N LEU A 351 1.88 10.53 -7.38
CA LEU A 351 0.90 10.92 -6.37
C LEU A 351 1.47 10.87 -4.95
N ALA A 352 2.49 10.02 -4.68
CA ALA A 352 3.22 10.01 -3.42
C ALA A 352 4.06 11.28 -3.24
N PHE A 353 4.70 11.76 -4.29
CA PHE A 353 5.53 12.97 -4.25
C PHE A 353 4.74 14.22 -3.85
N LEU A 354 3.42 14.27 -4.10
CA LEU A 354 2.56 15.38 -3.68
C LEU A 354 2.49 15.56 -2.15
N TYR A 355 2.75 14.50 -1.39
CA TYR A 355 2.60 14.48 0.06
C TYR A 355 3.93 14.29 0.82
N ALA A 356 5.04 14.35 0.10
CA ALA A 356 6.37 14.16 0.70
C ALA A 356 6.80 15.29 1.65
N ASP A 357 6.15 16.46 1.59
CA ASP A 357 6.47 17.67 2.38
C ASP A 357 7.96 18.05 2.31
N LYS A 358 8.49 18.06 1.10
CA LYS A 358 9.85 18.48 0.79
C LYS A 358 9.81 19.61 -0.23
N ASP A 359 10.54 20.69 0.03
CA ASP A 359 10.63 21.84 -0.87
C ASP A 359 10.96 21.46 -2.30
N TYR A 360 11.78 20.44 -2.46
CA TYR A 360 12.17 19.88 -3.73
C TYR A 360 10.96 19.39 -4.56
N TYR A 361 9.98 18.69 -3.97
CA TYR A 361 8.75 18.27 -4.65
C TYR A 361 7.71 19.39 -4.71
N ASN A 362 7.65 20.23 -3.66
CA ASN A 362 6.69 21.32 -3.56
C ASN A 362 6.86 22.36 -4.70
N GLN A 363 8.08 22.53 -5.22
CA GLN A 363 8.36 23.38 -6.38
C GLN A 363 7.80 22.85 -7.71
N PHE A 364 7.46 21.57 -7.78
CA PHE A 364 7.05 20.89 -9.02
C PHE A 364 5.65 20.25 -8.93
N ILE A 365 4.81 20.68 -8.00
CA ILE A 365 3.46 20.12 -7.82
C ILE A 365 2.65 20.13 -9.12
N ASP A 366 2.63 21.26 -9.84
CA ASP A 366 1.90 21.37 -11.11
C ASP A 366 2.43 20.40 -12.17
N ARG A 367 3.76 20.23 -12.24
CA ARG A 367 4.37 19.24 -13.15
C ARG A 367 3.96 17.82 -12.78
N ILE A 368 4.03 17.47 -11.51
CA ILE A 368 3.67 16.14 -10.99
C ILE A 368 2.19 15.85 -11.29
N LEU A 369 1.31 16.80 -11.04
CA LEU A 369 -0.12 16.67 -11.34
C LEU A 369 -0.39 16.57 -12.84
N CYS A 370 0.28 17.37 -13.66
CA CYS A 370 0.14 17.31 -15.12
C CYS A 370 0.65 16.01 -15.71
N MET A 371 1.79 15.49 -15.23
CA MET A 371 2.29 14.18 -15.62
C MET A 371 1.33 13.06 -15.20
N SER A 372 0.76 13.15 -13.99
CA SER A 372 -0.22 12.19 -13.50
C SER A 372 -1.50 12.21 -14.34
N LYS A 373 -2.03 13.40 -14.64
CA LYS A 373 -3.20 13.57 -15.50
C LYS A 373 -2.95 13.03 -16.90
N PHE A 374 -1.80 13.32 -17.47
CA PHE A 374 -1.41 12.84 -18.79
C PHE A 374 -1.40 11.31 -18.85
N LEU A 375 -0.76 10.62 -17.90
CA LEU A 375 -0.73 9.17 -17.84
C LEU A 375 -2.13 8.56 -17.63
N PHE A 376 -2.93 9.20 -16.79
CA PHE A 376 -4.32 8.81 -16.60
C PHE A 376 -5.12 8.90 -17.91
N ASP A 377 -4.95 9.99 -18.68
CA ASP A 377 -5.60 10.16 -19.98
C ASP A 377 -5.11 9.13 -21.01
N VAL A 378 -3.80 8.81 -21.05
CA VAL A 378 -3.25 7.71 -21.86
C VAL A 378 -3.94 6.40 -21.53
N GLN A 379 -4.06 6.08 -20.26
CA GLN A 379 -4.69 4.85 -19.79
C GLN A 379 -6.18 4.80 -20.18
N GLN A 380 -6.93 5.90 -20.00
CA GLN A 380 -8.35 5.95 -20.32
C GLN A 380 -8.63 5.83 -21.82
N LYS A 381 -7.87 6.52 -22.66
CA LYS A 381 -8.04 6.50 -24.11
C LYS A 381 -7.66 5.16 -24.74
N ASN A 382 -6.71 4.45 -24.15
CA ASN A 382 -6.15 3.22 -24.68
C ASN A 382 -6.48 1.98 -23.82
N ARG A 383 -7.49 2.06 -22.96
CA ARG A 383 -7.82 1.03 -21.94
C ARG A 383 -8.04 -0.39 -22.47
N LEU A 384 -8.45 -0.53 -23.73
CA LEU A 384 -8.66 -1.83 -24.36
C LEU A 384 -7.40 -2.39 -25.01
N GLN A 385 -6.36 -1.60 -25.16
CA GLN A 385 -5.07 -2.03 -25.72
C GLN A 385 -4.21 -2.59 -24.59
N GLN A 386 -3.89 -3.88 -24.65
CA GLN A 386 -3.05 -4.55 -23.65
C GLN A 386 -1.76 -5.06 -24.30
N LYS A 387 -1.03 -4.15 -24.99
CA LYS A 387 0.21 -4.48 -25.70
C LYS A 387 1.31 -3.45 -25.43
N GLY A 388 2.55 -3.91 -25.38
CA GLY A 388 3.73 -3.06 -25.19
C GLY A 388 3.62 -2.24 -23.89
N LEU A 389 3.86 -0.94 -23.95
CA LEU A 389 3.79 -0.07 -22.77
C LEU A 389 2.36 0.09 -22.20
N LEU A 390 1.32 -0.19 -22.98
CA LEU A 390 -0.07 -0.09 -22.52
C LEU A 390 -0.53 -1.33 -21.75
N GLN A 391 0.29 -2.37 -21.64
CA GLN A 391 -0.05 -3.55 -20.84
C GLN A 391 -0.15 -3.15 -19.37
N ARG A 392 -1.35 -3.30 -18.81
CA ARG A 392 -1.62 -3.16 -17.37
C ARG A 392 -1.43 -4.49 -16.67
N PHE A 393 -1.30 -4.43 -15.34
CA PHE A 393 -1.16 -5.62 -14.49
C PHE A 393 -0.05 -6.55 -14.95
N SER A 394 1.09 -5.96 -15.36
CA SER A 394 2.29 -6.71 -15.70
C SER A 394 2.74 -7.54 -14.51
N ILE A 395 2.99 -8.83 -14.74
CA ILE A 395 3.44 -9.77 -13.71
C ILE A 395 4.97 -9.71 -13.52
N ILE A 396 5.68 -9.01 -14.39
CA ILE A 396 7.12 -8.76 -14.21
C ILE A 396 7.31 -7.50 -13.39
N CYS A 397 8.19 -7.56 -12.41
CA CYS A 397 8.45 -6.44 -11.52
C CYS A 397 9.93 -6.29 -11.16
N TYR A 398 10.28 -5.16 -10.60
CA TYR A 398 11.64 -4.78 -10.22
C TYR A 398 11.65 -4.32 -8.76
N GLY A 399 12.62 -4.80 -8.00
CA GLY A 399 12.69 -4.63 -6.56
C GLY A 399 12.33 -5.92 -5.83
N HIS A 400 12.41 -5.88 -4.50
CA HIS A 400 12.04 -6.98 -3.63
C HIS A 400 10.70 -6.67 -2.95
N GLN A 401 9.84 -7.68 -2.84
CA GLN A 401 8.60 -7.63 -2.07
C GLN A 401 8.69 -8.68 -0.98
N ASP A 402 8.67 -8.26 0.28
CA ASP A 402 8.72 -9.18 1.39
C ASP A 402 7.50 -10.11 1.40
N SER A 403 7.74 -11.40 1.51
CA SER A 403 6.70 -12.39 1.75
C SER A 403 6.22 -12.32 3.20
N ILE A 404 5.07 -12.92 3.48
CA ILE A 404 4.54 -13.02 4.85
C ILE A 404 5.54 -13.77 5.76
N GLU A 405 6.23 -14.76 5.23
CA GLU A 405 7.24 -15.56 5.93
C GLU A 405 8.47 -14.72 6.28
N GLU A 406 8.96 -13.91 5.34
CA GLU A 406 10.07 -12.98 5.56
C GLU A 406 9.73 -11.95 6.62
N MET A 407 8.56 -11.30 6.53
CA MET A 407 8.09 -10.35 7.54
C MET A 407 7.97 -10.98 8.94
N LYS A 408 7.52 -12.24 9.04
CA LYS A 408 7.48 -12.96 10.32
C LYS A 408 8.87 -13.30 10.84
N ALA A 409 9.78 -13.68 9.95
CA ALA A 409 11.18 -13.98 10.32
C ALA A 409 11.90 -12.72 10.80
N GLU A 410 11.73 -11.59 10.11
CA GLU A 410 12.27 -10.30 10.52
C GLU A 410 11.75 -9.89 11.90
N LYS A 411 10.43 -9.96 12.13
CA LYS A 411 9.83 -9.69 13.44
C LYS A 411 10.41 -10.59 14.53
N ALA A 412 10.59 -11.88 14.24
CA ALA A 412 11.16 -12.82 15.21
C ALA A 412 12.63 -12.50 15.55
N ALA A 413 13.42 -12.09 14.55
CA ALA A 413 14.79 -11.65 14.73
C ALA A 413 14.85 -10.35 15.56
N LYS A 414 14.01 -9.35 15.20
CA LYS A 414 13.92 -8.07 15.91
C LYS A 414 13.50 -8.24 17.37
N TYR A 415 12.57 -9.16 17.65
CA TYR A 415 12.18 -9.47 19.03
C TYR A 415 13.33 -10.00 19.88
N LYS A 416 14.16 -10.89 19.31
CA LYS A 416 15.35 -11.42 20.00
C LYS A 416 16.38 -10.32 20.27
N GLU A 417 16.67 -9.49 19.26
CA GLU A 417 17.58 -8.35 19.36
C GLU A 417 17.14 -7.39 20.47
N LEU A 418 15.87 -6.95 20.46
CA LEU A 418 15.34 -5.99 21.41
C LEU A 418 15.25 -6.55 22.84
N LYS A 419 15.01 -7.84 22.99
CA LYS A 419 15.11 -8.50 24.30
C LYS A 419 16.52 -8.55 24.83
N GLN A 420 17.53 -8.79 23.97
CA GLN A 420 18.93 -8.83 24.36
C GLN A 420 19.48 -7.45 24.69
N SER A 421 19.12 -6.42 23.91
CA SER A 421 19.54 -5.03 24.15
C SER A 421 18.84 -4.38 25.33
N GLY A 422 17.70 -4.94 25.79
CA GLY A 422 16.90 -4.37 26.88
C GLY A 422 16.17 -3.06 26.51
N ASN A 423 16.09 -2.72 25.23
CA ASN A 423 15.39 -1.53 24.74
C ASN A 423 13.86 -1.68 24.86
N LYS A 424 13.33 -1.37 26.05
CA LYS A 424 11.91 -1.53 26.36
C LYS A 424 11.00 -0.66 25.49
N LYS A 425 11.44 0.54 25.13
CA LYS A 425 10.65 1.50 24.34
C LYS A 425 10.44 0.93 22.91
N GLU A 426 11.51 0.56 22.25
CA GLU A 426 11.45 0.01 20.90
C GLU A 426 10.76 -1.37 20.90
N LEU A 427 10.94 -2.18 21.96
CA LEU A 427 10.23 -3.44 22.13
C LEU A 427 8.70 -3.22 22.18
N GLU A 428 8.25 -2.17 22.87
CA GLU A 428 6.83 -1.81 22.93
C GLU A 428 6.31 -1.32 21.57
N GLU A 429 7.10 -0.50 20.86
CA GLU A 429 6.75 0.00 19.53
C GLU A 429 6.55 -1.16 18.52
N TRP A 430 7.41 -2.17 18.55
CA TRP A 430 7.33 -3.33 17.67
C TRP A 430 6.31 -4.39 18.09
N PHE A 431 6.09 -4.55 19.41
CA PHE A 431 5.39 -5.69 19.98
C PHE A 431 4.40 -5.26 21.06
N LEU A 432 3.65 -4.18 20.80
CA LEU A 432 2.62 -3.74 21.72
C LEU A 432 1.66 -4.87 22.06
N ASN A 433 1.46 -5.10 23.34
CA ASN A 433 0.40 -5.95 23.89
C ASN A 433 -0.09 -5.26 25.18
N TYR A 434 -1.10 -4.44 25.00
CA TYR A 434 -1.60 -3.54 26.04
C TYR A 434 -3.02 -3.89 26.42
N LYS A 435 -3.27 -4.03 27.73
CA LYS A 435 -4.59 -4.18 28.32
C LYS A 435 -4.77 -3.15 29.43
N PRO A 436 -5.87 -2.38 29.44
CA PRO A 436 -6.09 -1.31 30.42
C PRO A 436 -6.06 -1.77 31.89
N ASP A 437 -6.44 -3.02 32.17
CA ASP A 437 -6.43 -3.59 33.53
C ASP A 437 -5.04 -3.85 34.09
N ASP A 438 -4.02 -4.01 33.25
CA ASP A 438 -2.65 -4.32 33.67
C ASP A 438 -1.98 -3.12 34.39
N ILE A 439 -2.56 -1.91 34.32
CA ILE A 439 -2.01 -0.69 34.94
C ILE A 439 -2.24 -0.68 36.47
N LYS A 440 -3.29 -1.31 36.98
CA LYS A 440 -3.62 -1.29 38.42
C LYS A 440 -2.83 -2.32 39.24
N ASN A 441 -2.15 -3.28 38.60
CA ASN A 441 -1.50 -4.42 39.25
C ASN A 441 -0.01 -4.58 38.93
N THR A 442 0.74 -3.51 38.67
CA THR A 442 2.20 -3.60 38.67
C THR A 442 2.75 -3.21 40.05
N PRO A 443 2.80 -4.13 41.03
CA PRO A 443 3.82 -4.02 42.04
C PRO A 443 5.12 -4.43 41.36
N THR A 444 6.14 -3.61 41.49
CA THR A 444 7.53 -3.98 41.32
C THR A 444 7.80 -5.31 42.05
N LYS A 445 7.58 -6.44 41.43
CA LYS A 445 7.99 -7.76 41.94
C LYS A 445 8.86 -8.44 40.90
N GLU A 446 10.12 -8.57 41.33
CA GLU A 446 11.13 -9.42 40.74
C GLU A 446 10.57 -10.70 40.14
N ILE A 447 10.93 -10.95 38.88
CA ILE A 447 10.65 -12.21 38.22
C ILE A 447 11.39 -13.31 38.97
N LYS A 448 10.72 -14.02 39.87
CA LYS A 448 11.21 -15.27 40.40
C LYS A 448 11.22 -16.29 39.28
N THR A 449 12.41 -16.63 38.81
CA THR A 449 12.66 -17.76 37.91
C THR A 449 12.04 -19.03 38.51
N TYR A 450 11.02 -19.54 37.84
CA TYR A 450 10.52 -20.89 38.15
C TYR A 450 11.57 -21.91 37.74
N LYS A 451 12.33 -22.42 38.73
CA LYS A 451 13.12 -23.65 38.57
C LYS A 451 12.14 -24.80 38.36
N ASN A 452 12.16 -25.37 37.17
CA ASN A 452 11.50 -26.63 36.90
C ASN A 452 12.02 -27.73 37.85
N LYS A 453 11.19 -28.12 38.80
CA LYS A 453 11.40 -29.38 39.54
C LYS A 453 10.93 -30.52 38.65
N GLU A 454 11.88 -31.23 38.08
CA GLU A 454 11.63 -32.52 37.42
C GLU A 454 10.93 -33.46 38.38
N LYS A 455 9.69 -33.80 38.12
CA LYS A 455 8.98 -34.91 38.78
C LYS A 455 9.34 -36.21 38.02
N LYS A 456 10.07 -37.10 38.69
CA LYS A 456 10.34 -38.48 38.23
C LYS A 456 9.02 -39.19 37.88
N PRO A 457 8.95 -39.93 36.77
CA PRO A 457 7.74 -40.64 36.38
C PRO A 457 7.50 -41.87 37.29
N LYS A 458 6.30 -41.94 37.87
CA LYS A 458 5.81 -43.16 38.53
C LYS A 458 5.49 -44.21 37.47
N LYS A 459 6.13 -45.38 37.57
CA LYS A 459 5.83 -46.62 36.80
C LYS A 459 4.36 -47.00 37.00
N LYS A 460 3.53 -46.94 35.97
CA LYS A 460 2.23 -47.62 35.93
C LYS A 460 2.33 -48.85 35.05
N THR A 461 2.03 -49.99 35.68
CA THR A 461 1.93 -51.34 35.10
C THR A 461 0.82 -51.34 34.02
N ILE A 462 1.19 -51.70 32.79
CA ILE A 462 0.25 -51.87 31.69
C ILE A 462 -0.24 -53.32 31.69
N LYS A 463 -1.53 -53.51 31.96
CA LYS A 463 -2.21 -54.78 31.68
C LYS A 463 -2.46 -54.87 30.19
N LYS A 464 -1.91 -55.88 29.56
CA LYS A 464 -2.18 -56.27 28.17
C LYS A 464 -3.66 -56.61 27.99
N ARG A 465 -4.31 -55.95 27.02
CA ARG A 465 -5.56 -56.41 26.42
C ARG A 465 -5.30 -56.69 24.96
N VAL A 466 -5.48 -57.94 24.61
CA VAL A 466 -5.46 -58.49 23.25
C VAL A 466 -6.68 -57.99 22.51
N VAL A 467 -6.49 -57.45 21.31
CA VAL A 467 -7.57 -57.31 20.33
C VAL A 467 -7.01 -57.63 18.95
N ASN A 468 -7.71 -58.48 18.30
CA ASN A 468 -7.53 -59.14 17.04
C ASN A 468 -7.57 -58.21 15.81
N PRO A 469 -6.99 -58.64 14.69
CA PRO A 469 -6.84 -57.87 13.47
C PRO A 469 -7.92 -58.24 12.44
N TYR A 470 -8.49 -57.23 11.82
CA TYR A 470 -9.17 -57.26 10.50
C TYR A 470 -9.20 -55.81 10.05
N ASP A 471 -8.97 -55.38 8.83
CA ASP A 471 -8.72 -55.98 7.54
C ASP A 471 -8.25 -54.87 6.57
N ASN A 472 -7.35 -55.27 5.72
CA ASN A 472 -6.95 -54.50 4.53
C ASN A 472 -8.14 -54.26 3.59
N LYS A 473 -8.25 -53.05 3.06
CA LYS A 473 -8.53 -52.88 1.62
C LYS A 473 -8.12 -51.49 1.12
N SER A 474 -7.18 -51.57 0.20
CA SER A 474 -6.79 -50.58 -0.79
C SER A 474 -7.91 -49.74 -1.36
N ARG A 475 -7.69 -48.42 -1.52
CA ARG A 475 -8.19 -47.72 -2.69
C ARG A 475 -7.22 -46.64 -3.14
N LYS A 476 -6.82 -46.81 -4.39
CA LYS A 476 -6.00 -45.96 -5.24
C LYS A 476 -6.71 -44.63 -5.56
N ASN A 477 -5.87 -43.60 -5.70
CA ASN A 477 -5.96 -42.49 -6.62
C ASN A 477 -7.35 -41.97 -7.04
N LYS A 478 -7.65 -40.73 -6.67
CA LYS A 478 -8.29 -39.80 -7.62
C LYS A 478 -7.77 -38.39 -7.39
N LYS A 479 -7.06 -37.88 -8.41
CA LYS A 479 -6.85 -36.47 -8.69
C LYS A 479 -8.22 -35.78 -8.76
N TRP A 480 -8.35 -34.63 -8.12
CA TRP A 480 -9.33 -33.64 -8.50
C TRP A 480 -8.59 -32.37 -8.85
N LEU A 481 -8.64 -32.07 -10.14
CA LEU A 481 -8.56 -30.74 -10.72
C LEU A 481 -9.85 -30.00 -10.36
N TYR A 482 -9.72 -28.84 -9.75
CA TYR A 482 -10.38 -27.57 -10.15
C TYR A 482 -9.78 -26.47 -9.26
#